data_b4c40e6b438e89d964aa2565a4dc85ea
#
_entry.id   b4c40e6b438e89d964aa2565a4dc85ea
#
_cell.length_a   1.000
_cell.length_b   1.000
_cell.length_c   1.000
_cell.angle_alpha   90.00
_cell.angle_beta   90.00
_cell.angle_gamma   90.00
#
_symmetry.space_group_name_H-M   'P 1'
#
loop_
_entity.id
_entity.type
_entity.pdbx_description
1 polymer ?
#
loop_
_entity_poly.entity_id
_entity_poly.type
_entity_poly.pdbx_seq_one_letter_code
_entity_poly.pdbx_strand_id
1 'polypeptide(L)'
;MYLNFDGNTPKSAWPCCFIGGWGIDPKIYENVLTNVEEKTPQEIFDSDVYKQLRYDLSNNIRNPLCSVCWDQEDRGLDPPRFYSQDPFYPEDGDISNFYLKVDNECNLGCRSCNPTNSSYLGKEWNNVKTSRAEGSLAYEWLLENTHKIKILSIIGGEPFFSKKFYEIVDRYIETGDCKNTKIKVDTNGTLFNKTIIKKLNEFKLLQTSISIDSVDNNYEYIRHPFKFSRLEDSIDTLLTYSTNLDFVVIPVVLSSLNINHLKRLEEWCRITFRDNFKIFYSELWDRKMGISIENLSDEILNIGIKDAETLEDKYSDKSRAIQFYKSALNITPDRHKMLREITLFDQKRKQSYKDFVDPQLTKWLYESESRQTRP
;
A
#
# COMPACT_ATOMS: atom_id res chain seq x y z
N MET A 1 5.84 -9.93 12.48
CA MET A 1 7.03 -9.05 12.44
C MET A 1 7.07 -8.39 11.07
N TYR A 2 7.30 -7.09 11.01
CA TYR A 2 7.42 -6.33 9.75
C TYR A 2 8.90 -6.13 9.42
N LEU A 3 9.33 -6.56 8.23
CA LEU A 3 10.69 -6.35 7.75
C LEU A 3 10.63 -5.44 6.52
N ASN A 4 11.11 -4.22 6.65
CA ASN A 4 11.17 -3.25 5.57
C ASN A 4 12.60 -3.12 5.06
N PHE A 5 12.80 -3.37 3.78
CA PHE A 5 14.05 -3.11 3.07
C PHE A 5 13.87 -1.85 2.23
N ASP A 6 14.17 -0.70 2.85
CA ASP A 6 14.16 0.57 2.14
C ASP A 6 15.59 0.92 1.69
N GLY A 7 15.78 1.21 0.41
CA GLY A 7 17.10 1.51 -0.16
C GLY A 7 17.75 2.82 0.33
N ASN A 8 17.07 3.61 1.15
CA ASN A 8 17.54 4.88 1.69
C ASN A 8 17.79 4.87 3.22
N THR A 9 17.31 3.85 3.92
CA THR A 9 17.52 3.64 5.34
C THR A 9 18.23 2.30 5.57
N PRO A 10 18.96 2.13 6.68
CA PRO A 10 19.46 0.80 7.01
C PRO A 10 18.30 -0.20 6.94
N LYS A 11 18.52 -1.34 6.33
CA LYS A 11 17.57 -2.44 6.29
C LYS A 11 17.08 -2.71 7.70
N SER A 12 15.80 -2.46 7.97
CA SER A 12 15.27 -2.41 9.33
C SER A 12 14.08 -3.33 9.50
N ALA A 13 13.96 -3.90 10.69
CA ALA A 13 12.77 -4.63 11.11
C ALA A 13 11.88 -3.72 11.95
N TRP A 14 10.58 -3.79 11.67
CA TRP A 14 9.56 -3.05 12.40
C TRP A 14 8.56 -4.01 13.01
N PRO A 15 8.07 -3.76 14.24
CA PRO A 15 7.04 -4.61 14.85
C PRO A 15 5.68 -4.51 14.16
N CYS A 16 5.42 -3.41 13.46
CA CYS A 16 4.24 -3.26 12.58
C CYS A 16 4.48 -2.17 11.53
N CYS A 17 3.67 -2.16 10.45
CA CYS A 17 3.80 -1.23 9.32
C CYS A 17 3.47 0.23 9.65
N PHE A 18 2.90 0.53 10.80
CA PHE A 18 2.52 1.89 11.23
C PHE A 18 3.56 2.57 12.11
N ILE A 19 4.59 1.84 12.56
CA ILE A 19 5.70 2.42 13.31
C ILE A 19 6.66 3.08 12.31
N GLY A 20 7.02 4.34 12.57
CA GLY A 20 8.03 5.06 11.80
C GLY A 20 7.55 5.84 10.58
N GLY A 21 6.25 5.80 10.24
CA GLY A 21 5.73 6.47 9.04
C GLY A 21 4.84 7.71 9.27
N TRP A 22 4.29 7.91 10.46
CA TRP A 22 3.14 8.80 10.64
C TRP A 22 3.29 9.79 11.80
N GLY A 23 4.39 10.56 11.82
CA GLY A 23 4.55 11.63 12.80
C GLY A 23 5.05 11.18 14.18
N ILE A 24 5.52 9.95 14.32
CA ILE A 24 6.20 9.51 15.53
C ILE A 24 7.60 10.12 15.55
N ASP A 25 7.99 10.71 16.66
CA ASP A 25 9.34 11.24 16.85
C ASP A 25 10.40 10.15 16.54
N PRO A 26 11.32 10.38 15.60
CA PRO A 26 12.37 9.43 15.26
C PRO A 26 13.12 8.88 16.47
N LYS A 27 13.31 9.66 17.51
CA LYS A 27 13.98 9.23 18.75
C LYS A 27 13.25 8.11 19.48
N ILE A 28 11.93 7.99 19.31
CA ILE A 28 11.14 6.93 19.97
C ILE A 28 11.42 5.57 19.34
N TYR A 29 11.72 5.53 18.03
CA TYR A 29 11.93 4.28 17.32
C TYR A 29 13.41 4.01 16.91
N GLU A 30 14.33 4.94 17.11
CA GLU A 30 15.77 4.70 16.85
C GLU A 30 16.28 3.43 17.54
N ASN A 31 15.82 3.16 18.76
CA ASN A 31 16.18 1.95 19.51
C ASN A 31 15.44 0.68 19.04
N VAL A 32 14.38 0.83 18.23
CA VAL A 32 13.57 -0.29 17.73
C VAL A 32 13.99 -0.67 16.32
N LEU A 33 14.58 0.28 15.59
CA LEU A 33 15.17 0.05 14.28
C LEU A 33 16.37 -0.89 14.45
N THR A 34 16.15 -2.14 14.18
CA THR A 34 17.21 -3.13 14.22
C THR A 34 17.70 -3.37 12.79
N ASN A 35 19.01 -3.25 12.60
CA ASN A 35 19.65 -3.60 11.34
C ASN A 35 19.48 -5.11 11.08
N VAL A 36 18.64 -5.46 10.09
CA VAL A 36 18.38 -6.85 9.67
C VAL A 36 19.57 -7.48 8.92
N GLU A 37 20.63 -6.73 8.67
CA GLU A 37 21.88 -7.27 8.13
C GLU A 37 22.77 -7.89 9.25
N GLU A 38 22.57 -7.48 10.51
CA GLU A 38 23.38 -7.91 11.64
C GLU A 38 22.68 -8.90 12.57
N LYS A 39 21.36 -9.03 12.49
CA LYS A 39 20.55 -9.90 13.36
C LYS A 39 19.52 -10.69 12.58
N THR A 40 19.37 -11.92 12.95
CA THR A 40 18.28 -12.77 12.44
C THR A 40 16.91 -12.29 12.93
N PRO A 41 15.81 -12.60 12.23
CA PRO A 41 14.45 -12.35 12.73
C PRO A 41 14.19 -12.87 14.14
N GLN A 42 14.76 -14.04 14.49
CA GLN A 42 14.61 -14.61 15.82
C GLN A 42 15.31 -13.76 16.89
N GLU A 43 16.55 -13.34 16.65
CA GLU A 43 17.29 -12.46 17.58
C GLU A 43 16.59 -11.11 17.77
N ILE A 44 15.97 -10.58 16.70
CA ILE A 44 15.19 -9.35 16.78
C ILE A 44 13.93 -9.58 17.61
N PHE A 45 13.18 -10.65 17.33
CA PHE A 45 11.97 -11.01 18.05
C PHE A 45 12.20 -11.24 19.55
N ASP A 46 13.36 -11.82 19.89
CA ASP A 46 13.77 -12.12 21.27
C ASP A 46 14.50 -10.97 21.98
N SER A 47 14.69 -9.84 21.31
CA SER A 47 15.28 -8.66 21.92
C SER A 47 14.41 -8.07 23.03
N ASP A 48 15.04 -7.40 24.00
CA ASP A 48 14.33 -6.82 25.14
C ASP A 48 13.27 -5.80 24.72
N VAL A 49 13.55 -5.02 23.67
CA VAL A 49 12.59 -4.03 23.13
C VAL A 49 11.32 -4.73 22.63
N TYR A 50 11.45 -5.82 21.85
CA TYR A 50 10.29 -6.53 21.33
C TYR A 50 9.57 -7.37 22.40
N LYS A 51 10.30 -7.89 23.40
CA LYS A 51 9.70 -8.53 24.59
C LYS A 51 8.89 -7.52 25.39
N GLN A 52 9.46 -6.33 25.64
CA GLN A 52 8.76 -5.28 26.36
C GLN A 52 7.49 -4.81 25.62
N LEU A 53 7.58 -4.64 24.29
CA LEU A 53 6.43 -4.26 23.49
C LEU A 53 5.28 -5.31 23.60
N ARG A 54 5.61 -6.61 23.50
CA ARG A 54 4.61 -7.68 23.68
C ARG A 54 4.02 -7.67 25.08
N TYR A 55 4.84 -7.52 26.11
CA TYR A 55 4.40 -7.40 27.51
C TYR A 55 3.42 -6.22 27.68
N ASP A 56 3.79 -5.04 27.18
CA ASP A 56 2.96 -3.83 27.28
C ASP A 56 1.59 -4.05 26.62
N LEU A 57 1.57 -4.57 25.39
CA LEU A 57 0.32 -4.82 24.66
C LEU A 57 -0.55 -5.86 25.36
N SER A 58 0.04 -6.95 25.90
CA SER A 58 -0.70 -8.00 26.64
C SER A 58 -1.27 -7.52 27.97
N ASN A 59 -0.69 -6.47 28.55
CA ASN A 59 -1.14 -5.88 29.81
C ASN A 59 -1.89 -4.56 29.65
N ASN A 60 -2.32 -4.22 28.43
CA ASN A 60 -2.98 -2.95 28.10
C ASN A 60 -2.19 -1.69 28.50
N ILE A 61 -0.86 -1.79 28.49
CA ILE A 61 0.03 -0.65 28.72
C ILE A 61 0.23 0.08 27.38
N ARG A 62 -0.01 1.38 27.38
CA ARG A 62 0.14 2.21 26.19
C ARG A 62 1.60 2.48 25.87
N ASN A 63 2.19 1.62 25.01
CA ASN A 63 3.54 1.82 24.54
C ASN A 63 3.60 3.00 23.53
N PRO A 64 4.56 3.94 23.64
CA PRO A 64 4.69 5.08 22.73
C PRO A 64 4.86 4.71 21.26
N LEU A 65 5.43 3.55 20.96
CA LEU A 65 5.57 3.03 19.60
C LEU A 65 4.20 2.79 18.91
N CYS A 66 3.15 2.59 19.69
CA CYS A 66 1.79 2.36 19.21
C CYS A 66 0.93 3.63 19.25
N SER A 67 1.55 4.82 19.36
CA SER A 67 0.83 6.11 19.50
C SER A 67 -0.20 6.36 18.40
N VAL A 68 0.05 5.95 17.16
CA VAL A 68 -0.91 6.06 16.05
C VAL A 68 -2.21 5.28 16.35
N CYS A 69 -2.09 4.08 16.92
CA CYS A 69 -3.25 3.28 17.28
C CYS A 69 -3.99 3.88 18.49
N TRP A 70 -3.24 4.35 19.50
CA TRP A 70 -3.83 4.97 20.68
C TRP A 70 -4.58 6.26 20.35
N ASP A 71 -4.00 7.11 19.48
CA ASP A 71 -4.65 8.35 19.03
C ASP A 71 -5.96 8.06 18.28
N GLN A 72 -5.99 7.01 17.46
CA GLN A 72 -7.22 6.61 16.77
C GLN A 72 -8.27 6.09 17.75
N GLU A 73 -7.90 5.27 18.72
CA GLU A 73 -8.82 4.80 19.76
C GLU A 73 -9.37 5.93 20.62
N ASP A 74 -8.53 6.89 21.01
CA ASP A 74 -8.95 8.07 21.78
C ASP A 74 -9.96 8.93 21.00
N ARG A 75 -9.95 8.85 19.67
CA ARG A 75 -10.94 9.50 18.79
C ARG A 75 -12.14 8.60 18.46
N GLY A 76 -12.24 7.40 19.06
CA GLY A 76 -13.33 6.46 18.82
C GLY A 76 -13.28 5.77 17.46
N LEU A 77 -12.10 5.67 16.87
CA LEU A 77 -11.85 5.01 15.58
C LEU A 77 -11.24 3.63 15.80
N ASP A 78 -11.51 2.72 14.87
CA ASP A 78 -10.85 1.41 14.86
C ASP A 78 -9.39 1.58 14.45
N PRO A 79 -8.44 1.23 15.33
CA PRO A 79 -7.03 1.35 15.01
C PRO A 79 -6.55 0.25 14.07
N PRO A 80 -5.47 0.47 13.31
CA PRO A 80 -4.94 -0.53 12.38
C PRO A 80 -4.64 -1.89 13.00
N ARG A 81 -4.33 -1.96 14.30
CA ARG A 81 -4.09 -3.22 14.99
C ARG A 81 -5.31 -4.13 15.06
N PHE A 82 -6.54 -3.61 14.94
CA PHE A 82 -7.76 -4.41 14.91
C PHE A 82 -7.96 -5.13 13.57
N TYR A 83 -7.43 -4.57 12.48
CA TYR A 83 -7.43 -5.25 11.19
C TYR A 83 -6.46 -6.43 11.11
N SER A 84 -5.58 -6.58 12.12
CA SER A 84 -4.67 -7.71 12.24
C SER A 84 -5.23 -8.89 13.03
N GLN A 85 -6.51 -8.87 13.43
CA GLN A 85 -7.21 -10.00 14.05
C GLN A 85 -7.65 -11.03 12.99
N ASP A 86 -6.69 -11.51 12.23
CA ASP A 86 -6.90 -12.65 11.34
C ASP A 86 -6.90 -13.93 12.20
N PRO A 87 -7.91 -14.81 12.08
CA PRO A 87 -7.97 -16.05 12.86
C PRO A 87 -6.79 -17.00 12.64
N PHE A 88 -5.94 -16.69 11.67
CA PHE A 88 -4.66 -17.36 11.43
C PHE A 88 -3.51 -16.84 12.30
N TYR A 89 -3.71 -15.77 13.13
CA TYR A 89 -2.68 -15.35 14.07
C TYR A 89 -2.60 -16.38 15.19
N PRO A 90 -1.51 -17.15 15.30
CA PRO A 90 -1.35 -18.09 16.38
C PRO A 90 -1.10 -17.36 17.70
N GLU A 91 -1.62 -17.94 18.77
CA GLU A 91 -1.47 -17.43 20.14
C GLU A 91 -0.13 -17.81 20.78
N ASP A 92 0.71 -18.56 20.09
CA ASP A 92 1.89 -19.26 20.62
C ASP A 92 3.14 -18.39 20.84
N GLY A 93 3.08 -17.09 20.56
CA GLY A 93 4.16 -16.17 20.88
C GLY A 93 5.44 -16.32 20.06
N ASP A 94 5.44 -17.13 18.98
CA ASP A 94 6.57 -17.30 18.05
C ASP A 94 6.38 -16.46 16.77
N ILE A 95 7.41 -16.42 15.92
CA ILE A 95 7.36 -15.75 14.61
C ILE A 95 6.56 -16.62 13.65
N SER A 96 5.28 -16.33 13.53
CA SER A 96 4.36 -17.06 12.66
C SER A 96 3.76 -16.20 11.56
N ASN A 97 3.92 -14.88 11.65
CA ASN A 97 3.55 -13.91 10.63
C ASN A 97 4.81 -13.16 10.16
N PHE A 98 5.08 -13.26 8.87
CA PHE A 98 6.26 -12.65 8.27
C PHE A 98 5.83 -11.71 7.14
N TYR A 99 6.24 -10.45 7.24
CA TYR A 99 5.96 -9.44 6.24
C TYR A 99 7.28 -9.00 5.60
N LEU A 100 7.43 -9.19 4.30
CA LEU A 100 8.66 -8.95 3.58
C LEU A 100 8.45 -8.05 2.37
N LYS A 101 9.21 -6.96 2.29
CA LYS A 101 9.42 -6.22 1.06
C LYS A 101 10.60 -6.83 0.32
N VAL A 102 10.33 -7.51 -0.81
CA VAL A 102 11.37 -8.26 -1.53
C VAL A 102 12.37 -7.37 -2.26
N ASP A 103 11.88 -6.31 -2.91
CA ASP A 103 12.68 -5.29 -3.61
C ASP A 103 11.80 -4.10 -4.04
N ASN A 104 12.34 -3.20 -4.86
CA ASN A 104 11.60 -2.10 -5.47
C ASN A 104 11.44 -2.27 -7.01
N GLU A 105 11.67 -3.46 -7.54
CA GLU A 105 11.43 -3.72 -8.95
C GLU A 105 9.94 -3.59 -9.26
N CYS A 106 9.57 -2.73 -10.21
CA CYS A 106 8.20 -2.44 -10.56
C CYS A 106 8.06 -2.14 -12.05
N ASN A 107 6.97 -2.58 -12.64
CA ASN A 107 6.60 -2.33 -14.02
C ASN A 107 5.75 -1.05 -14.20
N LEU A 108 5.41 -0.35 -13.10
CA LEU A 108 4.60 0.88 -13.12
C LEU A 108 5.34 2.07 -12.53
N GLY A 109 4.99 3.26 -13.07
CA GLY A 109 5.37 4.58 -12.56
C GLY A 109 4.16 5.34 -12.03
N CYS A 110 3.47 4.82 -11.01
CA CYS A 110 2.28 5.48 -10.45
C CYS A 110 2.59 6.90 -9.97
N ARG A 111 1.66 7.85 -10.20
CA ARG A 111 1.84 9.25 -9.80
C ARG A 111 1.89 9.44 -8.28
N SER A 112 1.33 8.51 -7.53
CA SER A 112 1.35 8.47 -6.06
C SER A 112 2.57 7.75 -5.47
N CYS A 113 3.52 7.32 -6.30
CA CYS A 113 4.70 6.56 -5.89
C CYS A 113 5.99 7.38 -6.00
N ASN A 114 7.11 6.80 -5.61
CA ASN A 114 8.43 7.42 -5.66
C ASN A 114 9.52 6.44 -6.15
N PRO A 115 10.71 6.95 -6.53
CA PRO A 115 11.81 6.12 -7.03
C PRO A 115 12.33 5.06 -6.05
N THR A 116 12.14 5.25 -4.74
CA THR A 116 12.55 4.25 -3.72
C THR A 116 11.68 3.00 -3.77
N ASN A 117 10.40 3.18 -4.14
CA ASN A 117 9.41 2.10 -4.20
C ASN A 117 9.10 1.61 -5.62
N SER A 118 9.64 2.28 -6.66
CA SER A 118 9.45 1.88 -8.05
C SER A 118 10.70 2.08 -8.87
N SER A 119 11.28 0.99 -9.34
CA SER A 119 12.41 1.01 -10.28
C SER A 119 12.05 1.66 -11.62
N TYR A 120 10.77 1.60 -12.03
CA TYR A 120 10.28 2.32 -13.20
C TYR A 120 10.44 3.84 -13.02
N LEU A 121 9.96 4.39 -11.91
CA LEU A 121 10.14 5.82 -11.57
C LEU A 121 11.61 6.18 -11.41
N GLY A 122 12.39 5.29 -10.79
CA GLY A 122 13.84 5.50 -10.68
C GLY A 122 14.50 5.71 -12.04
N LYS A 123 14.17 4.90 -13.03
CA LYS A 123 14.66 5.04 -14.41
C LYS A 123 14.08 6.27 -15.08
N GLU A 124 12.78 6.49 -14.96
CA GLU A 124 12.09 7.64 -15.56
C GLU A 124 12.68 8.99 -15.11
N TRP A 125 13.08 9.11 -13.83
CA TRP A 125 13.59 10.34 -13.24
C TRP A 125 15.12 10.40 -13.10
N ASN A 126 15.86 9.43 -13.68
CA ASN A 126 17.31 9.29 -13.50
C ASN A 126 17.73 9.28 -12.02
N ASN A 127 16.89 8.73 -11.16
CA ASN A 127 17.08 8.60 -9.72
C ASN A 127 16.91 7.14 -9.32
N VAL A 128 17.79 6.29 -9.84
CA VAL A 128 17.73 4.85 -9.60
C VAL A 128 18.12 4.58 -8.15
N LYS A 129 17.19 4.00 -7.41
CA LYS A 129 17.38 3.45 -6.07
C LYS A 129 17.25 1.94 -6.18
N THR A 130 18.12 1.22 -5.52
CA THR A 130 18.01 -0.25 -5.40
C THR A 130 17.63 -0.60 -3.98
N SER A 131 16.60 -1.43 -3.83
CA SER A 131 16.20 -2.02 -2.57
C SER A 131 16.00 -3.50 -2.83
N ARG A 132 16.76 -4.38 -2.16
CA ARG A 132 16.69 -5.83 -2.34
C ARG A 132 16.81 -6.52 -1.00
N ALA A 133 15.98 -7.54 -0.80
CA ALA A 133 16.08 -8.43 0.36
C ALA A 133 17.26 -9.40 0.29
N GLU A 134 17.77 -9.63 -0.91
CA GLU A 134 18.84 -10.60 -1.18
C GLU A 134 20.08 -10.35 -0.35
N GLY A 135 20.61 -11.44 0.26
CA GLY A 135 21.78 -11.38 1.12
C GLY A 135 21.51 -10.78 2.51
N SER A 136 20.25 -10.52 2.88
CA SER A 136 19.93 -10.16 4.26
C SER A 136 19.68 -11.40 5.10
N LEU A 137 20.09 -11.36 6.37
CA LEU A 137 19.82 -12.44 7.33
C LEU A 137 18.33 -12.77 7.44
N ALA A 138 17.45 -11.78 7.24
CA ALA A 138 16.03 -11.98 7.29
C ALA A 138 15.50 -12.81 6.11
N TYR A 139 16.04 -12.60 4.92
CA TYR A 139 15.66 -13.35 3.72
C TYR A 139 16.13 -14.81 3.83
N GLU A 140 17.41 -15.01 4.19
CA GLU A 140 17.97 -16.36 4.38
C GLU A 140 17.25 -17.11 5.51
N TRP A 141 17.00 -16.44 6.63
CA TRP A 141 16.24 -17.02 7.74
C TRP A 141 14.84 -17.46 7.30
N LEU A 142 14.12 -16.67 6.50
CA LEU A 142 12.80 -17.03 5.98
C LEU A 142 12.88 -18.31 5.16
N LEU A 143 13.85 -18.43 4.25
CA LEU A 143 14.01 -19.61 3.41
C LEU A 143 14.34 -20.89 4.20
N GLU A 144 15.01 -20.75 5.34
CA GLU A 144 15.34 -21.87 6.25
C GLU A 144 14.20 -22.22 7.20
N ASN A 145 13.29 -21.29 7.48
CA ASN A 145 12.25 -21.44 8.51
C ASN A 145 10.81 -21.35 7.96
N THR A 146 10.58 -21.79 6.72
CA THR A 146 9.27 -21.76 6.07
C THR A 146 8.18 -22.46 6.89
N HIS A 147 8.53 -23.56 7.58
CA HIS A 147 7.63 -24.36 8.43
C HIS A 147 7.05 -23.59 9.63
N LYS A 148 7.71 -22.52 10.10
CA LYS A 148 7.23 -21.70 11.21
C LYS A 148 6.15 -20.72 10.78
N ILE A 149 6.15 -20.29 9.51
CA ILE A 149 5.34 -19.18 9.04
C ILE A 149 3.95 -19.65 8.64
N LYS A 150 2.94 -19.12 9.33
CA LYS A 150 1.52 -19.37 9.06
C LYS A 150 0.92 -18.32 8.13
N ILE A 151 1.42 -17.08 8.22
CA ILE A 151 1.03 -15.98 7.34
C ILE A 151 2.29 -15.40 6.72
N LEU A 152 2.42 -15.53 5.41
CA LEU A 152 3.47 -14.91 4.62
C LEU A 152 2.90 -13.72 3.84
N SER A 153 3.29 -12.51 4.20
CA SER A 153 2.90 -11.30 3.49
C SER A 153 4.07 -10.79 2.64
N ILE A 154 3.87 -10.69 1.34
CA ILE A 154 4.91 -10.24 0.40
C ILE A 154 4.47 -8.94 -0.26
N ILE A 155 5.35 -7.94 -0.17
CA ILE A 155 5.24 -6.67 -0.88
C ILE A 155 6.54 -6.37 -1.62
N GLY A 156 6.55 -5.28 -2.38
CA GLY A 156 7.74 -4.79 -3.08
C GLY A 156 7.44 -3.54 -3.89
N GLY A 157 8.16 -3.36 -4.98
CA GLY A 157 7.67 -2.52 -6.07
C GLY A 157 6.44 -3.19 -6.70
N GLU A 158 6.66 -4.32 -7.36
CA GLU A 158 5.63 -5.27 -7.79
C GLU A 158 6.15 -6.69 -7.56
N PRO A 159 5.60 -7.45 -6.60
CA PRO A 159 6.10 -8.78 -6.27
C PRO A 159 6.18 -9.73 -7.47
N PHE A 160 5.16 -9.71 -8.35
CA PHE A 160 5.15 -10.59 -9.52
C PHE A 160 6.15 -10.19 -10.62
N PHE A 161 6.83 -9.05 -10.48
CA PHE A 161 7.92 -8.63 -11.34
C PHE A 161 9.30 -9.01 -10.76
N SER A 162 9.36 -9.36 -9.48
CA SER A 162 10.56 -9.71 -8.74
C SER A 162 10.92 -11.19 -8.84
N LYS A 163 12.18 -11.51 -9.18
CA LYS A 163 12.68 -12.88 -9.12
C LYS A 163 12.65 -13.46 -7.71
N LYS A 164 12.87 -12.62 -6.70
CA LYS A 164 12.89 -13.02 -5.28
C LYS A 164 11.53 -13.52 -4.78
N PHE A 165 10.45 -12.97 -5.32
CA PHE A 165 9.11 -13.49 -5.06
C PHE A 165 9.01 -14.97 -5.46
N TYR A 166 9.48 -15.33 -6.67
CA TYR A 166 9.42 -16.69 -7.15
C TYR A 166 10.33 -17.64 -6.38
N GLU A 167 11.52 -17.21 -5.99
CA GLU A 167 12.43 -17.99 -5.15
C GLU A 167 11.79 -18.36 -3.81
N ILE A 168 11.12 -17.40 -3.16
CA ILE A 168 10.39 -17.65 -1.91
C ILE A 168 9.23 -18.63 -2.14
N VAL A 169 8.39 -18.36 -3.13
CA VAL A 169 7.22 -19.21 -3.43
C VAL A 169 7.65 -20.63 -3.80
N ASP A 170 8.68 -20.78 -4.62
CA ASP A 170 9.22 -22.10 -5.01
C ASP A 170 9.78 -22.83 -3.80
N ARG A 171 10.47 -22.15 -2.89
CA ARG A 171 10.96 -22.75 -1.64
C ARG A 171 9.84 -23.29 -0.76
N TYR A 172 8.74 -22.54 -0.60
CA TYR A 172 7.55 -23.01 0.16
C TYR A 172 6.89 -24.23 -0.50
N ILE A 173 6.87 -24.30 -1.83
CA ILE A 173 6.34 -25.45 -2.57
C ILE A 173 7.27 -26.66 -2.42
N GLU A 174 8.58 -26.49 -2.53
CA GLU A 174 9.59 -27.54 -2.39
C GLU A 174 9.56 -28.18 -0.98
N THR A 175 9.42 -27.38 0.07
CA THR A 175 9.32 -27.89 1.45
C THR A 175 7.95 -28.46 1.78
N GLY A 176 6.92 -28.14 1.00
CA GLY A 176 5.52 -28.50 1.28
C GLY A 176 4.83 -27.60 2.32
N ASP A 177 5.53 -26.62 2.88
CA ASP A 177 5.00 -25.72 3.93
C ASP A 177 3.89 -24.81 3.43
N CYS A 178 3.83 -24.56 2.12
CA CYS A 178 2.75 -23.81 1.47
C CYS A 178 1.35 -24.34 1.86
N LYS A 179 1.19 -25.65 2.09
CA LYS A 179 -0.09 -26.27 2.46
C LYS A 179 -0.62 -25.81 3.84
N ASN A 180 0.26 -25.27 4.68
CA ASN A 180 -0.08 -24.77 6.01
C ASN A 180 -0.01 -23.25 6.12
N THR A 181 0.40 -22.57 5.04
CA THR A 181 0.67 -21.13 4.99
C THR A 181 -0.41 -20.39 4.21
N LYS A 182 -0.97 -19.33 4.80
CA LYS A 182 -1.74 -18.31 4.09
C LYS A 182 -0.73 -17.32 3.46
N ILE A 183 -0.80 -17.16 2.14
CA ILE A 183 0.00 -16.15 1.44
C ILE A 183 -0.83 -14.88 1.21
N LYS A 184 -0.26 -13.73 1.56
CA LYS A 184 -0.81 -12.39 1.29
C LYS A 184 0.13 -11.67 0.33
N VAL A 185 -0.40 -11.13 -0.76
CA VAL A 185 0.40 -10.41 -1.76
C VAL A 185 -0.20 -9.05 -2.05
N ASP A 186 0.59 -8.00 -1.82
CA ASP A 186 0.22 -6.65 -2.22
C ASP A 186 0.80 -6.39 -3.61
N THR A 187 -0.08 -6.22 -4.60
CA THR A 187 0.27 -6.14 -6.02
C THR A 187 -0.46 -4.99 -6.72
N ASN A 188 0.10 -4.53 -7.83
CA ASN A 188 -0.62 -3.62 -8.73
C ASN A 188 -1.64 -4.35 -9.62
N GLY A 189 -1.72 -5.68 -9.55
CA GLY A 189 -2.69 -6.53 -10.22
C GLY A 189 -2.45 -6.74 -11.72
N THR A 190 -1.39 -6.19 -12.30
CA THR A 190 -1.19 -6.18 -13.76
C THR A 190 -0.56 -7.43 -14.33
N LEU A 191 -0.07 -8.35 -13.49
CA LEU A 191 0.77 -9.48 -13.90
C LEU A 191 0.18 -10.84 -13.55
N PHE A 192 -1.08 -10.93 -13.13
CA PHE A 192 -1.72 -12.23 -12.94
C PHE A 192 -1.74 -13.02 -14.26
N ASN A 193 -1.26 -14.23 -14.21
CA ASN A 193 -1.25 -15.18 -15.31
C ASN A 193 -1.37 -16.61 -14.76
N LYS A 194 -1.68 -17.55 -15.64
CA LYS A 194 -1.91 -18.97 -15.25
C LYS A 194 -0.73 -19.58 -14.49
N THR A 195 0.51 -19.23 -14.84
CA THR A 195 1.70 -19.77 -14.20
C THR A 195 1.83 -19.30 -12.75
N ILE A 196 1.64 -17.98 -12.51
CA ILE A 196 1.64 -17.40 -11.16
C ILE A 196 0.53 -18.00 -10.32
N ILE A 197 -0.69 -18.03 -10.86
CA ILE A 197 -1.86 -18.53 -10.13
C ILE A 197 -1.72 -20.00 -9.78
N LYS A 198 -1.17 -20.82 -10.68
CA LYS A 198 -0.88 -22.23 -10.38
C LYS A 198 0.05 -22.38 -9.16
N LYS A 199 1.09 -21.56 -9.05
CA LYS A 199 1.97 -21.56 -7.87
C LYS A 199 1.26 -21.10 -6.62
N LEU A 200 0.44 -20.03 -6.71
CA LEU A 200 -0.32 -19.51 -5.58
C LEU A 200 -1.40 -20.48 -5.09
N ASN A 201 -1.98 -21.29 -5.97
CA ASN A 201 -2.94 -22.35 -5.62
C ASN A 201 -2.32 -23.49 -4.78
N GLU A 202 -1.00 -23.60 -4.71
CA GLU A 202 -0.33 -24.56 -3.83
C GLU A 202 -0.43 -24.16 -2.35
N PHE A 203 -0.63 -22.88 -2.05
CA PHE A 203 -0.78 -22.38 -0.69
C PHE A 203 -2.16 -22.71 -0.10
N LYS A 204 -2.24 -22.77 1.23
CA LYS A 204 -3.47 -23.04 1.95
C LYS A 204 -4.60 -22.07 1.60
N LEU A 205 -4.27 -20.77 1.59
CA LEU A 205 -5.17 -19.67 1.22
C LEU A 205 -4.37 -18.56 0.54
N LEU A 206 -4.99 -17.89 -0.42
CA LEU A 206 -4.51 -16.68 -1.05
C LEU A 206 -5.37 -15.49 -0.63
N GLN A 207 -4.76 -14.47 -0.07
CA GLN A 207 -5.34 -13.14 0.05
C GLN A 207 -4.51 -12.19 -0.84
N THR A 208 -5.16 -11.35 -1.62
CA THR A 208 -4.45 -10.36 -2.42
C THR A 208 -4.96 -8.95 -2.15
N SER A 209 -4.02 -8.01 -2.02
CA SER A 209 -4.31 -6.58 -1.99
C SER A 209 -3.98 -6.03 -3.38
N ILE A 210 -5.01 -5.67 -4.15
CA ILE A 210 -4.83 -5.14 -5.50
C ILE A 210 -4.97 -3.63 -5.47
N SER A 211 -3.86 -2.95 -5.69
CA SER A 211 -3.82 -1.49 -5.65
C SER A 211 -4.51 -0.86 -6.87
N ILE A 212 -5.71 -0.32 -6.68
CA ILE A 212 -6.52 0.32 -7.73
C ILE A 212 -7.05 1.65 -7.19
N ASP A 213 -6.57 2.77 -7.72
CA ASP A 213 -6.95 4.11 -7.21
C ASP A 213 -8.14 4.70 -7.94
N SER A 214 -8.51 4.16 -9.11
CA SER A 214 -9.60 4.60 -9.96
C SER A 214 -9.87 3.57 -11.06
N VAL A 215 -10.76 3.88 -12.00
CA VAL A 215 -11.13 3.05 -13.15
C VAL A 215 -10.89 3.79 -14.47
N ASP A 216 -10.95 3.07 -15.59
CA ASP A 216 -10.87 3.58 -16.96
C ASP A 216 -9.63 4.48 -17.23
N ASN A 217 -9.81 5.54 -17.97
CA ASN A 217 -8.75 6.47 -18.35
C ASN A 217 -8.10 7.15 -17.12
N ASN A 218 -8.85 7.37 -16.04
CA ASN A 218 -8.30 7.95 -14.83
C ASN A 218 -7.32 6.98 -14.13
N TYR A 219 -7.62 5.68 -14.13
CA TYR A 219 -6.66 4.65 -13.70
C TYR A 219 -5.36 4.74 -14.53
N GLU A 220 -5.47 4.81 -15.85
CA GLU A 220 -4.32 4.86 -16.77
C GLU A 220 -3.44 6.11 -16.54
N TYR A 221 -4.05 7.20 -16.13
CA TYR A 221 -3.35 8.43 -15.79
C TYR A 221 -2.58 8.33 -14.46
N ILE A 222 -3.21 7.71 -13.45
CA ILE A 222 -2.61 7.54 -12.12
C ILE A 222 -1.54 6.45 -12.15
N ARG A 223 -1.84 5.29 -12.77
CA ARG A 223 -1.02 4.07 -12.74
C ARG A 223 -0.32 3.79 -14.09
N HIS A 224 0.32 4.83 -14.60
CA HIS A 224 1.09 4.78 -15.86
C HIS A 224 2.19 3.69 -15.84
N PRO A 225 2.44 3.00 -16.97
CA PRO A 225 1.83 3.17 -18.29
C PRO A 225 0.74 2.13 -18.62
N PHE A 226 0.07 1.57 -17.65
CA PHE A 226 -0.78 0.40 -17.85
C PHE A 226 -2.20 0.76 -18.27
N LYS A 227 -2.78 -0.04 -19.18
CA LYS A 227 -4.14 0.12 -19.66
C LYS A 227 -5.15 -0.54 -18.73
N PHE A 228 -6.29 0.11 -18.46
CA PHE A 228 -7.29 -0.40 -17.55
C PHE A 228 -7.89 -1.72 -18.05
N SER A 229 -8.19 -1.83 -19.35
CA SER A 229 -8.70 -3.08 -19.95
C SER A 229 -7.76 -4.27 -19.74
N ARG A 230 -6.43 -4.05 -19.75
CA ARG A 230 -5.46 -5.12 -19.47
C ARG A 230 -5.39 -5.48 -17.99
N LEU A 231 -5.71 -4.54 -17.09
CA LEU A 231 -5.90 -4.85 -15.68
C LEU A 231 -7.12 -5.77 -15.50
N GLU A 232 -8.22 -5.46 -16.18
CA GLU A 232 -9.43 -6.29 -16.17
C GLU A 232 -9.13 -7.71 -16.64
N ASP A 233 -8.42 -7.89 -17.76
CA ASP A 233 -7.99 -9.20 -18.28
C ASP A 233 -7.13 -9.97 -17.26
N SER A 234 -6.23 -9.25 -16.58
CA SER A 234 -5.35 -9.82 -15.55
C SER A 234 -6.15 -10.30 -14.33
N ILE A 235 -7.09 -9.48 -13.85
CA ILE A 235 -7.96 -9.82 -12.72
C ILE A 235 -8.92 -10.97 -13.10
N ASP A 236 -9.49 -10.96 -14.30
CA ASP A 236 -10.33 -12.07 -14.79
C ASP A 236 -9.55 -13.40 -14.77
N THR A 237 -8.26 -13.35 -15.14
CA THR A 237 -7.37 -14.51 -15.04
C THR A 237 -7.22 -14.98 -13.59
N LEU A 238 -7.07 -14.07 -12.62
CA LEU A 238 -7.04 -14.43 -11.19
C LEU A 238 -8.36 -15.12 -10.78
N LEU A 239 -9.48 -14.49 -11.07
CA LEU A 239 -10.81 -14.97 -10.64
C LEU A 239 -11.18 -16.31 -11.30
N THR A 240 -10.73 -16.53 -12.55
CA THR A 240 -11.03 -17.76 -13.30
C THR A 240 -10.18 -18.95 -12.82
N TYR A 241 -8.92 -18.75 -12.50
CA TYR A 241 -7.98 -19.86 -12.25
C TYR A 241 -7.55 -20.03 -10.80
N SER A 242 -7.87 -19.09 -9.90
CA SER A 242 -7.58 -19.27 -8.48
C SER A 242 -8.60 -20.21 -7.83
N THR A 243 -8.09 -21.20 -7.09
CA THR A 243 -8.91 -22.20 -6.37
C THR A 243 -8.93 -21.99 -4.87
N ASN A 244 -8.10 -21.09 -4.35
CA ASN A 244 -7.90 -20.85 -2.92
C ASN A 244 -7.96 -19.35 -2.56
N LEU A 245 -8.54 -18.51 -3.42
CA LEU A 245 -8.71 -17.09 -3.17
C LEU A 245 -9.68 -16.88 -1.99
N ASP A 246 -9.15 -16.41 -0.88
CA ASP A 246 -9.90 -16.14 0.34
C ASP A 246 -10.64 -14.79 0.25
N PHE A 247 -9.88 -13.73 -0.02
CA PHE A 247 -10.42 -12.38 -0.03
C PHE A 247 -9.55 -11.40 -0.85
N VAL A 248 -10.21 -10.37 -1.42
CA VAL A 248 -9.53 -9.29 -2.15
C VAL A 248 -9.62 -7.98 -1.37
N VAL A 249 -8.48 -7.39 -1.09
CA VAL A 249 -8.40 -6.04 -0.52
C VAL A 249 -8.08 -5.04 -1.64
N ILE A 250 -8.77 -3.92 -1.67
CA ILE A 250 -8.54 -2.83 -2.63
C ILE A 250 -8.03 -1.61 -1.86
N PRO A 251 -6.72 -1.46 -1.66
CA PRO A 251 -6.16 -0.24 -1.09
C PRO A 251 -6.24 0.89 -2.11
N VAL A 252 -6.83 2.01 -1.70
CA VAL A 252 -6.97 3.23 -2.48
C VAL A 252 -6.23 4.36 -1.80
N VAL A 253 -5.30 4.99 -2.53
CA VAL A 253 -4.63 6.19 -2.05
C VAL A 253 -5.42 7.41 -2.48
N LEU A 254 -5.99 8.14 -1.51
CA LEU A 254 -6.72 9.37 -1.77
C LEU A 254 -5.76 10.47 -2.24
N SER A 255 -6.08 11.05 -3.38
CA SER A 255 -5.31 12.13 -3.99
C SER A 255 -6.24 13.08 -4.73
N SER A 256 -5.72 14.21 -5.17
CA SER A 256 -6.44 15.12 -6.05
C SER A 256 -6.87 14.49 -7.38
N LEU A 257 -6.23 13.40 -7.78
CA LEU A 257 -6.46 12.77 -9.08
C LEU A 257 -7.68 11.84 -9.09
N ASN A 258 -8.18 11.42 -7.93
CA ASN A 258 -9.32 10.51 -7.80
C ASN A 258 -10.45 11.05 -6.90
N ILE A 259 -10.53 12.36 -6.72
CA ILE A 259 -11.38 13.05 -5.75
C ILE A 259 -12.87 12.71 -5.83
N ASN A 260 -13.40 12.36 -7.00
CA ASN A 260 -14.81 12.02 -7.25
C ASN A 260 -14.96 10.68 -8.00
N HIS A 261 -14.01 9.78 -7.83
CA HIS A 261 -14.00 8.50 -8.51
C HIS A 261 -14.26 7.30 -7.59
N LEU A 262 -14.50 7.54 -6.29
CA LEU A 262 -14.58 6.45 -5.30
C LEU A 262 -15.83 5.60 -5.52
N LYS A 263 -16.99 6.23 -5.77
CA LYS A 263 -18.23 5.50 -6.03
C LYS A 263 -18.15 4.66 -7.31
N ARG A 264 -17.59 5.21 -8.36
CA ARG A 264 -17.39 4.49 -9.63
C ARG A 264 -16.44 3.29 -9.47
N LEU A 265 -15.39 3.44 -8.67
CA LEU A 265 -14.49 2.33 -8.32
C LEU A 265 -15.22 1.25 -7.52
N GLU A 266 -16.02 1.63 -6.52
CA GLU A 266 -16.81 0.68 -5.73
C GLU A 266 -17.78 -0.12 -6.62
N GLU A 267 -18.48 0.54 -7.52
CA GLU A 267 -19.41 -0.10 -8.45
C GLU A 267 -18.70 -1.10 -9.38
N TRP A 268 -17.54 -0.71 -9.92
CA TRP A 268 -16.72 -1.62 -10.72
C TRP A 268 -16.23 -2.81 -9.90
N CYS A 269 -15.77 -2.60 -8.66
CA CYS A 269 -15.35 -3.69 -7.77
C CYS A 269 -16.52 -4.64 -7.47
N ARG A 270 -17.74 -4.13 -7.26
CA ARG A 270 -18.93 -4.96 -7.01
C ARG A 270 -19.27 -5.86 -8.20
N ILE A 271 -19.13 -5.35 -9.41
CA ILE A 271 -19.34 -6.15 -10.63
C ILE A 271 -18.25 -7.22 -10.76
N THR A 272 -17.00 -6.85 -10.52
CA THR A 272 -15.82 -7.70 -10.73
C THR A 272 -15.67 -8.76 -9.64
N PHE A 273 -15.68 -8.36 -8.37
CA PHE A 273 -15.37 -9.26 -7.23
C PHE A 273 -16.63 -9.75 -6.48
N ARG A 274 -17.82 -9.22 -6.84
CA ARG A 274 -19.08 -9.48 -6.15
C ARG A 274 -19.00 -9.09 -4.67
N ASP A 275 -19.18 -10.05 -3.73
CA ASP A 275 -19.12 -9.79 -2.29
C ASP A 275 -17.75 -10.14 -1.65
N ASN A 276 -16.77 -10.56 -2.46
CA ASN A 276 -15.48 -11.06 -1.95
C ASN A 276 -14.38 -9.98 -1.95
N PHE A 277 -14.72 -8.76 -1.57
CA PHE A 277 -13.73 -7.67 -1.48
C PHE A 277 -14.07 -6.63 -0.41
N LYS A 278 -13.07 -5.81 -0.06
CA LYS A 278 -13.23 -4.60 0.74
C LYS A 278 -12.28 -3.50 0.24
N ILE A 279 -12.78 -2.28 0.15
CA ILE A 279 -11.98 -1.10 -0.19
C ILE A 279 -11.53 -0.43 1.10
N PHE A 280 -10.23 -0.17 1.21
CA PHE A 280 -9.62 0.61 2.28
C PHE A 280 -8.99 1.88 1.73
N TYR A 281 -9.19 2.98 2.41
CA TYR A 281 -8.67 4.27 2.02
C TYR A 281 -7.47 4.67 2.88
N SER A 282 -6.47 5.26 2.23
CA SER A 282 -5.31 5.87 2.88
C SER A 282 -5.00 7.20 2.24
N GLU A 283 -4.38 8.09 3.00
CA GLU A 283 -3.76 9.30 2.45
C GLU A 283 -2.43 8.93 1.76
N LEU A 284 -1.91 9.87 0.95
CA LEU A 284 -0.53 9.79 0.46
C LEU A 284 0.43 9.73 1.65
N TRP A 285 1.35 8.79 1.61
CA TRP A 285 2.37 8.61 2.65
C TRP A 285 3.31 9.84 2.77
N ASP A 286 3.55 10.57 1.68
CA ASP A 286 4.24 11.85 1.66
C ASP A 286 3.24 12.97 1.32
N ARG A 287 2.71 13.62 2.36
CA ARG A 287 1.79 14.75 2.24
C ARG A 287 2.42 15.96 1.54
N LYS A 288 3.75 15.97 1.35
CA LYS A 288 4.46 17.00 0.59
C LYS A 288 4.31 16.82 -0.93
N MET A 289 3.76 15.70 -1.42
CA MET A 289 3.46 15.57 -2.84
C MET A 289 2.41 16.60 -3.27
N GLY A 290 2.58 17.17 -4.46
CA GLY A 290 1.64 18.17 -5.00
C GLY A 290 0.23 17.64 -5.18
N ILE A 291 0.09 16.35 -5.49
CA ILE A 291 -1.22 15.68 -5.65
C ILE A 291 -1.92 15.32 -4.32
N SER A 292 -1.36 15.71 -3.16
CA SER A 292 -2.02 15.51 -1.87
C SER A 292 -3.36 16.24 -1.81
N ILE A 293 -4.34 15.63 -1.13
CA ILE A 293 -5.66 16.24 -0.89
C ILE A 293 -5.56 17.55 -0.10
N GLU A 294 -4.52 17.74 0.71
CA GLU A 294 -4.24 18.98 1.45
C GLU A 294 -3.97 20.19 0.55
N ASN A 295 -3.65 19.96 -0.73
CA ASN A 295 -3.43 21.03 -1.71
C ASN A 295 -4.73 21.43 -2.45
N LEU A 296 -5.90 20.87 -2.08
CA LEU A 296 -7.19 21.17 -2.68
C LEU A 296 -7.91 22.28 -1.91
N SER A 297 -8.78 23.04 -2.60
CA SER A 297 -9.70 23.96 -1.93
C SER A 297 -10.83 23.21 -1.24
N ASP A 298 -11.46 23.86 -0.23
CA ASP A 298 -12.63 23.31 0.45
C ASP A 298 -13.76 22.97 -0.51
N GLU A 299 -13.94 23.75 -1.59
CA GLU A 299 -14.94 23.48 -2.63
C GLU A 299 -14.69 22.11 -3.29
N ILE A 300 -13.45 21.83 -3.68
CA ILE A 300 -13.07 20.55 -4.31
C ILE A 300 -13.11 19.40 -3.29
N LEU A 301 -12.65 19.62 -2.06
CA LEU A 301 -12.73 18.61 -0.98
C LEU A 301 -14.19 18.20 -0.69
N ASN A 302 -15.13 19.15 -0.73
CA ASN A 302 -16.55 18.85 -0.54
C ASN A 302 -17.14 17.99 -1.68
N ILE A 303 -16.57 18.02 -2.89
CA ILE A 303 -16.93 17.06 -3.95
C ILE A 303 -16.53 15.65 -3.53
N GLY A 304 -15.29 15.45 -3.04
CA GLY A 304 -14.82 14.16 -2.56
C GLY A 304 -15.60 13.64 -1.35
N ILE A 305 -15.99 14.53 -0.42
CA ILE A 305 -16.85 14.17 0.72
C ILE A 305 -18.20 13.65 0.22
N LYS A 306 -18.85 14.36 -0.71
CA LYS A 306 -20.14 13.94 -1.28
C LYS A 306 -20.04 12.61 -2.03
N ASP A 307 -18.98 12.39 -2.81
CA ASP A 307 -18.73 11.11 -3.48
C ASP A 307 -18.56 10.00 -2.44
N ALA A 308 -17.73 10.22 -1.41
CA ALA A 308 -17.52 9.26 -0.33
C ALA A 308 -18.80 8.95 0.47
N GLU A 309 -19.71 9.93 0.66
CA GLU A 309 -20.99 9.73 1.35
C GLU A 309 -21.91 8.74 0.61
N THR A 310 -21.74 8.54 -0.70
CA THR A 310 -22.51 7.58 -1.51
C THR A 310 -22.02 6.14 -1.40
N LEU A 311 -20.84 5.90 -0.80
CA LEU A 311 -20.26 4.57 -0.65
C LEU A 311 -21.09 3.70 0.31
N GLU A 312 -20.97 2.38 0.16
CA GLU A 312 -21.63 1.41 1.02
C GLU A 312 -20.65 0.83 2.05
N ASP A 313 -20.98 0.94 3.34
CA ASP A 313 -20.14 0.46 4.45
C ASP A 313 -19.82 -1.05 4.36
N LYS A 314 -20.67 -1.82 3.68
CA LYS A 314 -20.41 -3.23 3.40
C LYS A 314 -19.12 -3.43 2.59
N TYR A 315 -18.86 -2.57 1.60
CA TYR A 315 -17.77 -2.73 0.63
C TYR A 315 -16.60 -1.78 0.85
N SER A 316 -16.85 -0.66 1.51
CA SER A 316 -15.91 0.45 1.63
C SER A 316 -15.75 0.92 3.07
N ASP A 317 -14.53 1.33 3.46
CA ASP A 317 -14.29 2.08 4.69
C ASP A 317 -14.66 3.56 4.47
N LYS A 318 -15.96 3.79 4.28
CA LYS A 318 -16.57 5.08 3.97
C LYS A 318 -16.23 6.15 5.00
N SER A 319 -16.34 5.81 6.29
CA SER A 319 -16.09 6.74 7.39
C SER A 319 -14.66 7.27 7.33
N ARG A 320 -13.70 6.43 7.00
CA ARG A 320 -12.29 6.79 6.87
C ARG A 320 -12.04 7.71 5.66
N ALA A 321 -12.65 7.43 4.51
CA ALA A 321 -12.54 8.31 3.34
C ALA A 321 -13.07 9.72 3.65
N ILE A 322 -14.26 9.82 4.26
CA ILE A 322 -14.87 11.09 4.66
C ILE A 322 -13.98 11.82 5.68
N GLN A 323 -13.42 11.12 6.66
CA GLN A 323 -12.56 11.71 7.66
C GLN A 323 -11.29 12.31 7.05
N PHE A 324 -10.64 11.61 6.11
CA PHE A 324 -9.45 12.13 5.43
C PHE A 324 -9.76 13.41 4.67
N TYR A 325 -10.84 13.47 3.89
CA TYR A 325 -11.23 14.71 3.22
C TYR A 325 -11.56 15.84 4.21
N LYS A 326 -12.28 15.54 5.31
CA LYS A 326 -12.60 16.53 6.35
C LYS A 326 -11.36 17.03 7.08
N SER A 327 -10.34 16.20 7.27
CA SER A 327 -9.08 16.63 7.90
C SER A 327 -8.28 17.62 7.06
N ALA A 328 -8.52 17.66 5.76
CA ALA A 328 -7.88 18.60 4.84
C ALA A 328 -8.64 19.94 4.69
N LEU A 329 -9.88 20.05 5.21
CA LEU A 329 -10.63 21.31 5.19
C LEU A 329 -9.93 22.40 6.00
N ASN A 330 -10.06 23.65 5.57
CA ASN A 330 -9.45 24.84 6.16
C ASN A 330 -7.91 24.87 6.10
N ILE A 331 -7.28 23.96 5.36
CA ILE A 331 -5.84 24.05 5.03
C ILE A 331 -5.70 24.97 3.83
N THR A 332 -4.75 25.89 3.89
CA THR A 332 -4.45 26.74 2.72
C THR A 332 -3.89 25.91 1.59
N PRO A 333 -4.57 25.80 0.43
CA PRO A 333 -4.14 24.93 -0.66
C PRO A 333 -2.91 25.47 -1.37
N ASP A 334 -1.94 24.60 -1.67
CA ASP A 334 -0.81 24.95 -2.56
C ASP A 334 -1.08 24.49 -4.00
N ARG A 335 -1.96 25.23 -4.67
CA ARG A 335 -2.35 24.99 -6.06
C ARG A 335 -1.14 25.02 -7.03
N HIS A 336 -0.17 25.89 -6.79
CA HIS A 336 1.01 26.01 -7.65
C HIS A 336 1.91 24.78 -7.58
N LYS A 337 2.07 24.22 -6.39
CA LYS A 337 2.80 22.99 -6.17
C LYS A 337 2.11 21.83 -6.91
N MET A 338 0.80 21.71 -6.77
CA MET A 338 0.01 20.70 -7.46
C MET A 338 0.14 20.82 -8.98
N LEU A 339 -0.03 22.02 -9.52
CA LEU A 339 0.08 22.25 -10.96
C LEU A 339 1.48 21.96 -11.50
N ARG A 340 2.54 22.36 -10.77
CA ARG A 340 3.93 22.04 -11.16
C ARG A 340 4.16 20.53 -11.24
N GLU A 341 3.73 19.78 -10.23
CA GLU A 341 3.92 18.32 -10.20
C GLU A 341 3.15 17.63 -11.32
N ILE A 342 1.87 17.98 -11.51
CA ILE A 342 1.05 17.46 -12.61
C ILE A 342 1.71 17.75 -13.96
N THR A 343 2.11 19.01 -14.20
CA THR A 343 2.72 19.43 -15.46
C THR A 343 4.04 18.70 -15.74
N LEU A 344 4.85 18.49 -14.70
CA LEU A 344 6.12 17.79 -14.84
C LEU A 344 5.93 16.34 -15.32
N PHE A 345 4.99 15.62 -14.74
CA PHE A 345 4.64 14.28 -15.20
C PHE A 345 4.01 14.27 -16.59
N ASP A 346 3.11 15.23 -16.86
CA ASP A 346 2.41 15.32 -18.15
C ASP A 346 3.37 15.58 -19.31
N GLN A 347 4.30 16.53 -19.14
CA GLN A 347 5.33 16.80 -20.13
C GLN A 347 6.20 15.57 -20.40
N LYS A 348 6.62 14.88 -19.34
CA LYS A 348 7.48 13.71 -19.45
C LYS A 348 6.77 12.53 -20.13
N ARG A 349 5.49 12.36 -19.88
CA ARG A 349 4.67 11.24 -20.37
C ARG A 349 3.83 11.55 -21.59
N LYS A 350 3.87 12.81 -22.08
CA LYS A 350 3.03 13.31 -23.17
C LYS A 350 1.54 13.09 -22.90
N GLN A 351 1.13 13.38 -21.67
CA GLN A 351 -0.25 13.33 -21.21
C GLN A 351 -0.76 14.74 -20.91
N SER A 352 -2.07 14.89 -20.73
CA SER A 352 -2.69 16.13 -20.25
C SER A 352 -3.68 15.80 -19.15
N TYR A 353 -3.53 16.36 -17.97
CA TYR A 353 -4.47 16.16 -16.87
C TYR A 353 -5.92 16.48 -17.24
N LYS A 354 -6.14 17.39 -18.20
CA LYS A 354 -7.46 17.79 -18.70
C LYS A 354 -8.27 16.64 -19.31
N ASP A 355 -7.56 15.61 -19.78
CA ASP A 355 -8.18 14.46 -20.45
C ASP A 355 -8.54 13.34 -19.45
N PHE A 356 -8.07 13.43 -18.20
CA PHE A 356 -8.12 12.30 -17.26
C PHE A 356 -8.74 12.64 -15.90
N VAL A 357 -8.62 13.90 -15.44
CA VAL A 357 -9.10 14.30 -14.12
C VAL A 357 -10.46 14.99 -14.21
N ASP A 358 -11.12 15.14 -13.07
CA ASP A 358 -12.42 15.78 -12.96
C ASP A 358 -12.44 17.18 -13.59
N PRO A 359 -13.49 17.52 -14.38
CA PRO A 359 -13.60 18.84 -15.01
C PRO A 359 -13.63 20.01 -14.01
N GLN A 360 -14.18 19.82 -12.81
CA GLN A 360 -14.24 20.87 -11.79
C GLN A 360 -12.84 21.11 -11.21
N LEU A 361 -12.07 20.04 -10.96
CA LEU A 361 -10.67 20.14 -10.57
C LEU A 361 -9.85 20.83 -11.69
N THR A 362 -10.07 20.43 -12.93
CA THR A 362 -9.43 21.04 -14.10
C THR A 362 -9.71 22.53 -14.17
N LYS A 363 -10.98 22.94 -14.01
CA LYS A 363 -11.40 24.33 -14.00
C LYS A 363 -10.73 25.10 -12.85
N TRP A 364 -10.75 24.54 -11.64
CA TRP A 364 -10.13 25.15 -10.47
C TRP A 364 -8.62 25.35 -10.66
N LEU A 365 -7.91 24.37 -11.22
CA LEU A 365 -6.48 24.49 -11.53
C LEU A 365 -6.19 25.57 -12.59
N TYR A 366 -7.01 25.65 -13.65
CA TYR A 366 -6.80 26.54 -14.79
C TYR A 366 -7.10 28.02 -14.48
N GLU A 367 -8.15 28.33 -13.72
CA GLU A 367 -8.52 29.70 -13.36
C GLU A 367 -7.42 30.46 -12.62
N SER A 368 -6.43 29.76 -12.06
CA SER A 368 -5.27 30.37 -11.43
C SER A 368 -4.23 30.91 -12.42
N GLU A 369 -4.06 30.25 -13.57
CA GLU A 369 -3.10 30.70 -14.60
C GLU A 369 -3.54 32.01 -15.26
N SER A 370 -4.86 32.17 -15.48
CA SER A 370 -5.43 33.34 -16.14
C SER A 370 -5.36 34.62 -15.31
N ARG A 371 -5.18 34.55 -14.00
CA ARG A 371 -5.06 35.74 -13.12
C ARG A 371 -3.63 36.27 -12.98
N GLN A 372 -2.62 35.45 -13.29
CA GLN A 372 -1.19 35.85 -13.24
C GLN A 372 -0.66 36.47 -14.53
N THR A 373 -1.38 36.32 -15.65
CA THR A 373 -0.99 36.88 -16.94
C THR A 373 -1.61 38.25 -17.23
N ARG A 374 -2.23 38.90 -16.26
CA ARG A 374 -2.64 40.29 -16.37
C ARG A 374 -1.60 41.19 -15.66
N PRO A 375 -0.93 42.10 -16.42
CA PRO A 375 0.09 43.01 -15.90
C PRO A 375 -0.50 44.02 -14.90
#